data_3aa97aa1562487769e406503eddc614d
#
_entry.id   3aa97aa1562487769e406503eddc614d
#
_cell.length_a   1.000
_cell.length_b   1.000
_cell.length_c   1.000
_cell.angle_alpha   90.00
_cell.angle_beta   90.00
_cell.angle_gamma   90.00
#
_symmetry.space_group_name_H-M   'P 1'
#
loop_
_entity.id
_entity.type
_entity.pdbx_description
1 polymer ?
#
loop_
_entity_poly.entity_id
_entity_poly.type
_entity_poly.pdbx_seq_one_letter_code
_entity_poly.pdbx_strand_id
1 'polypeptide(L)'
;PEKLKEQCKEALEKVKSESGNQHFLELISQSLENPIPEDNARIGFLCSSVSELTEKLDQALKLFEENKDSESWNKNGIMFASKGFPHQGKVVALFSGQGSQYRNMGKELYLNFPPMLESLQSVDQCFIQEGSKPLSGVVFPNPVFDDEQKEKQDTELQLTQHAQPSIGAFGAGLYKILKDCGLEADFTAGHSFGELTALWAAGVLEDKDYYLLAHARGKAMAAPDDPDFDAGSMLAVMGKVDQLEKELKEFPEVKMANLNSKKQVVLAGPKADIDKVRGELKAKKFTVVPLPVSAAFHTPLVGHAQKPFAQAIQSVEFKKPAVPVYSNSTAKAYPKKPESIKTQLEEHILQSVRFREEIEQIHQDGGRIFIEFGPKNVLTKLTDNILSGKDYLAIALNDSPKKNSDLLFREAILKLCVAGLPLQKFD
;
A
#
# COMPACT_ATOMS: atom_id res chain seq x y z
N PRO A 1 -31.95 -8.33 0.23
CA PRO A 1 -31.96 -7.36 -0.89
C PRO A 1 -33.29 -6.60 -0.98
N GLU A 2 -34.46 -7.28 -0.97
CA GLU A 2 -35.76 -6.65 -1.17
C GLU A 2 -36.08 -5.58 -0.09
N LYS A 3 -35.79 -5.87 1.18
CA LYS A 3 -35.94 -4.90 2.26
C LYS A 3 -35.08 -3.65 2.07
N LEU A 4 -33.81 -3.84 1.62
CA LEU A 4 -32.90 -2.73 1.34
C LEU A 4 -33.40 -1.88 0.16
N LYS A 5 -33.93 -2.51 -0.89
CA LYS A 5 -34.53 -1.82 -2.02
C LYS A 5 -35.73 -0.96 -1.59
N GLU A 6 -36.56 -1.47 -0.68
CA GLU A 6 -37.68 -0.71 -0.13
C GLU A 6 -37.20 0.49 0.71
N GLN A 7 -36.16 0.28 1.55
CA GLN A 7 -35.53 1.38 2.27
C GLN A 7 -34.94 2.46 1.34
N CYS A 8 -34.38 2.09 0.20
CA CYS A 8 -33.91 3.05 -0.80
C CYS A 8 -35.07 3.87 -1.41
N LYS A 9 -36.23 3.25 -1.65
CA LYS A 9 -37.43 3.97 -2.13
C LYS A 9 -37.95 4.95 -1.09
N GLU A 10 -38.10 4.50 0.16
CA GLU A 10 -38.56 5.36 1.26
C GLU A 10 -37.60 6.55 1.46
N ALA A 11 -36.27 6.30 1.40
CA ALA A 11 -35.24 7.35 1.50
C ALA A 11 -35.38 8.35 0.34
N LEU A 12 -35.60 7.87 -0.88
CA LEU A 12 -35.79 8.71 -2.07
C LEU A 12 -37.04 9.61 -1.94
N GLU A 13 -38.14 9.08 -1.46
CA GLU A 13 -39.39 9.86 -1.23
C GLU A 13 -39.18 10.95 -0.17
N LYS A 14 -38.52 10.61 0.94
CA LYS A 14 -38.22 11.57 2.02
C LYS A 14 -37.26 12.67 1.56
N VAL A 15 -36.25 12.34 0.79
CA VAL A 15 -35.27 13.33 0.28
C VAL A 15 -35.90 14.27 -0.76
N LYS A 16 -36.90 13.81 -1.50
CA LYS A 16 -37.66 14.64 -2.46
C LYS A 16 -38.72 15.55 -1.78
N SER A 17 -38.97 15.39 -0.49
CA SER A 17 -39.92 16.22 0.27
C SER A 17 -39.33 17.58 0.68
N GLU A 18 -40.18 18.47 1.23
CA GLU A 18 -39.75 19.78 1.76
C GLU A 18 -38.70 19.67 2.87
N SER A 19 -38.65 18.55 3.62
CA SER A 19 -37.63 18.23 4.63
C SER A 19 -36.40 17.49 4.10
N GLY A 20 -36.17 17.46 2.79
CA GLY A 20 -35.10 16.68 2.15
C GLY A 20 -33.68 16.93 2.70
N ASN A 21 -33.36 18.19 3.02
CA ASN A 21 -32.05 18.51 3.63
C ASN A 21 -31.88 17.88 5.02
N GLN A 22 -32.93 17.88 5.85
CA GLN A 22 -32.87 17.25 7.16
C GLN A 22 -32.70 15.73 7.04
N HIS A 23 -33.43 15.09 6.15
CA HIS A 23 -33.29 13.64 5.91
C HIS A 23 -31.92 13.26 5.34
N PHE A 24 -31.33 14.12 4.52
CA PHE A 24 -29.96 13.92 4.03
C PHE A 24 -28.94 13.87 5.19
N LEU A 25 -29.02 14.82 6.13
CA LEU A 25 -28.14 14.83 7.30
C LEU A 25 -28.39 13.65 8.24
N GLU A 26 -29.65 13.26 8.44
CA GLU A 26 -30.04 12.08 9.23
C GLU A 26 -29.45 10.78 8.62
N LEU A 27 -29.53 10.63 7.30
CA LEU A 27 -28.94 9.45 6.62
C LEU A 27 -27.43 9.41 6.74
N ILE A 28 -26.74 10.55 6.63
CA ILE A 28 -25.29 10.63 6.84
C ILE A 28 -24.96 10.18 8.27
N SER A 29 -25.58 10.80 9.29
CA SER A 29 -25.33 10.44 10.69
C SER A 29 -25.57 8.95 10.95
N GLN A 30 -26.69 8.40 10.47
CA GLN A 30 -27.01 6.99 10.63
C GLN A 30 -25.98 6.07 9.95
N SER A 31 -25.47 6.47 8.78
CA SER A 31 -24.46 5.68 8.05
C SER A 31 -23.11 5.63 8.75
N LEU A 32 -22.79 6.67 9.56
CA LEU A 32 -21.54 6.76 10.31
C LEU A 32 -21.60 6.07 11.67
N GLU A 33 -22.78 6.04 12.30
CA GLU A 33 -22.94 5.56 13.67
C GLU A 33 -23.33 4.08 13.79
N ASN A 34 -23.98 3.53 12.76
CA ASN A 34 -24.57 2.20 12.84
C ASN A 34 -23.84 1.19 11.92
N PRO A 35 -23.02 0.29 12.48
CA PRO A 35 -22.45 -0.78 11.70
C PRO A 35 -23.55 -1.70 11.15
N ILE A 36 -23.46 -2.04 9.88
CA ILE A 36 -24.41 -2.94 9.23
C ILE A 36 -24.07 -4.38 9.64
N PRO A 37 -25.01 -5.14 10.25
CA PRO A 37 -24.80 -6.54 10.58
C PRO A 37 -24.39 -7.34 9.34
N GLU A 38 -23.53 -8.33 9.55
CA GLU A 38 -22.86 -9.08 8.46
C GLU A 38 -23.83 -9.70 7.46
N ASP A 39 -24.85 -10.38 7.95
CA ASP A 39 -25.84 -11.08 7.11
C ASP A 39 -26.81 -10.13 6.40
N ASN A 40 -26.72 -8.82 6.66
CA ASN A 40 -27.61 -7.86 6.04
C ASN A 40 -27.06 -7.41 4.68
N ALA A 41 -27.99 -7.27 3.73
CA ALA A 41 -27.70 -6.60 2.46
C ALA A 41 -27.32 -5.13 2.70
N ARG A 42 -26.37 -4.64 1.93
CA ARG A 42 -25.82 -3.29 2.07
C ARG A 42 -25.60 -2.63 0.72
N ILE A 43 -25.78 -1.33 0.69
CA ILE A 43 -25.50 -0.47 -0.44
C ILE A 43 -24.70 0.73 0.04
N GLY A 44 -23.76 1.19 -0.76
CA GLY A 44 -22.94 2.34 -0.45
C GLY A 44 -22.59 3.16 -1.69
N PHE A 45 -22.54 4.47 -1.51
CA PHE A 45 -22.09 5.44 -2.49
C PHE A 45 -21.69 6.74 -1.79
N LEU A 46 -20.85 7.55 -2.42
CA LEU A 46 -20.51 8.89 -1.95
C LEU A 46 -21.45 9.90 -2.60
N CYS A 47 -21.90 10.89 -1.81
CA CYS A 47 -22.65 12.03 -2.29
C CYS A 47 -22.40 13.25 -1.40
N SER A 48 -22.43 14.45 -2.00
CA SER A 48 -22.14 15.73 -1.34
C SER A 48 -23.35 16.67 -1.23
N SER A 49 -24.49 16.27 -1.79
CA SER A 49 -25.70 17.09 -1.82
C SER A 49 -26.96 16.23 -1.90
N VAL A 50 -28.10 16.84 -1.54
CA VAL A 50 -29.42 16.25 -1.70
C VAL A 50 -29.72 15.86 -3.15
N SER A 51 -29.32 16.69 -4.11
CA SER A 51 -29.51 16.40 -5.53
C SER A 51 -28.74 15.15 -5.94
N GLU A 52 -27.48 15.07 -5.54
CA GLU A 52 -26.62 13.90 -5.83
C GLU A 52 -27.12 12.63 -5.13
N LEU A 53 -27.58 12.74 -3.86
CA LEU A 53 -28.23 11.62 -3.15
C LEU A 53 -29.45 11.13 -3.92
N THR A 54 -30.30 12.05 -4.38
CA THR A 54 -31.50 11.71 -5.16
C THR A 54 -31.16 10.95 -6.43
N GLU A 55 -30.16 11.44 -7.19
CA GLU A 55 -29.68 10.77 -8.40
C GLU A 55 -29.09 9.39 -8.12
N LYS A 56 -28.30 9.25 -7.04
CA LYS A 56 -27.71 7.96 -6.65
C LYS A 56 -28.76 6.95 -6.22
N LEU A 57 -29.79 7.37 -5.47
CA LEU A 57 -30.90 6.49 -5.08
C LEU A 57 -31.74 6.06 -6.28
N ASP A 58 -32.05 6.98 -7.21
CA ASP A 58 -32.77 6.65 -8.45
C ASP A 58 -31.95 5.66 -9.33
N GLN A 59 -30.63 5.85 -9.41
CA GLN A 59 -29.73 4.93 -10.12
C GLN A 59 -29.65 3.57 -9.42
N ALA A 60 -29.54 3.55 -8.09
CA ALA A 60 -29.48 2.33 -7.29
C ALA A 60 -30.72 1.45 -7.52
N LEU A 61 -31.92 2.07 -7.51
CA LEU A 61 -33.17 1.34 -7.76
C LEU A 61 -33.21 0.70 -9.16
N LYS A 62 -32.71 1.39 -10.19
CA LYS A 62 -32.56 0.82 -11.53
C LYS A 62 -31.56 -0.34 -11.55
N LEU A 63 -30.41 -0.19 -10.88
CA LEU A 63 -29.39 -1.23 -10.80
C LEU A 63 -29.87 -2.48 -10.07
N PHE A 64 -30.74 -2.36 -9.06
CA PHE A 64 -31.39 -3.50 -8.42
C PHE A 64 -32.27 -4.28 -9.40
N GLU A 65 -33.00 -3.60 -10.28
CA GLU A 65 -33.83 -4.27 -11.31
C GLU A 65 -32.98 -4.96 -12.38
N GLU A 66 -31.88 -4.33 -12.80
CA GLU A 66 -30.97 -4.85 -13.83
C GLU A 66 -30.13 -6.04 -13.35
N ASN A 67 -29.87 -6.15 -12.02
CA ASN A 67 -28.94 -7.12 -11.44
C ASN A 67 -29.62 -7.97 -10.34
N LYS A 68 -30.88 -8.37 -10.53
CA LYS A 68 -31.69 -9.11 -9.55
C LYS A 68 -31.04 -10.37 -8.98
N ASP A 69 -30.29 -11.09 -9.81
CA ASP A 69 -29.67 -12.37 -9.47
C ASP A 69 -28.23 -12.23 -8.99
N SER A 70 -27.69 -11.01 -8.91
CA SER A 70 -26.30 -10.78 -8.48
C SER A 70 -26.20 -10.63 -6.96
N GLU A 71 -25.27 -11.39 -6.36
CA GLU A 71 -24.97 -11.25 -4.94
C GLU A 71 -24.22 -9.96 -4.62
N SER A 72 -23.49 -9.38 -5.59
CA SER A 72 -22.81 -8.09 -5.46
C SER A 72 -22.60 -7.42 -6.81
N TRP A 73 -22.53 -6.09 -6.81
CA TRP A 73 -22.17 -5.30 -7.98
C TRP A 73 -21.57 -3.95 -7.58
N ASN A 74 -20.75 -3.38 -8.48
CA ASN A 74 -20.20 -2.04 -8.37
C ASN A 74 -20.33 -1.36 -9.74
N LYS A 75 -21.26 -0.41 -9.83
CA LYS A 75 -21.60 0.31 -11.07
C LYS A 75 -21.85 1.77 -10.78
N ASN A 76 -21.27 2.66 -11.58
CA ASN A 76 -21.47 4.11 -11.48
C ASN A 76 -21.15 4.72 -10.09
N GLY A 77 -20.16 4.12 -9.37
CA GLY A 77 -19.81 4.53 -8.01
C GLY A 77 -20.83 4.13 -6.95
N ILE A 78 -21.78 3.24 -7.28
CA ILE A 78 -22.73 2.63 -6.35
C ILE A 78 -22.31 1.17 -6.18
N MET A 79 -22.19 0.73 -4.95
CA MET A 79 -21.73 -0.61 -4.58
C MET A 79 -22.82 -1.31 -3.78
N PHE A 80 -23.08 -2.56 -4.11
CA PHE A 80 -24.04 -3.40 -3.42
C PHE A 80 -23.43 -4.75 -3.09
N ALA A 81 -23.80 -5.28 -1.92
CA ALA A 81 -23.59 -6.67 -1.56
C ALA A 81 -24.80 -7.21 -0.81
N SER A 82 -25.22 -8.43 -1.11
CA SER A 82 -26.35 -9.11 -0.45
C SER A 82 -26.05 -9.49 0.99
N LYS A 83 -24.77 -9.61 1.33
CA LYS A 83 -24.19 -9.84 2.67
C LYS A 83 -22.77 -9.33 2.69
N GLY A 84 -22.13 -9.23 3.86
CA GLY A 84 -20.71 -8.97 3.97
C GLY A 84 -19.86 -10.05 3.30
N PHE A 85 -18.60 -9.74 3.04
CA PHE A 85 -17.63 -10.74 2.60
C PHE A 85 -17.55 -11.84 3.68
N PRO A 86 -17.50 -13.14 3.32
CA PRO A 86 -17.59 -14.22 4.31
C PRO A 86 -16.60 -14.04 5.46
N HIS A 87 -17.10 -14.01 6.70
CA HIS A 87 -16.33 -13.75 7.94
C HIS A 87 -15.23 -14.76 8.28
N GLN A 88 -15.07 -15.79 7.52
CA GLN A 88 -13.92 -16.69 7.68
C GLN A 88 -12.62 -16.11 7.09
N GLY A 89 -12.66 -14.87 6.59
CA GLY A 89 -11.54 -14.20 5.96
C GLY A 89 -10.81 -13.23 6.90
N LYS A 90 -9.54 -13.50 7.14
CA LYS A 90 -8.67 -12.61 7.92
C LYS A 90 -8.29 -11.36 7.14
N VAL A 91 -8.20 -10.23 7.83
CA VAL A 91 -7.78 -8.94 7.30
C VAL A 91 -6.27 -8.83 7.30
N VAL A 92 -5.71 -8.45 6.17
CA VAL A 92 -4.27 -8.32 5.92
C VAL A 92 -3.94 -6.86 5.62
N ALA A 93 -3.14 -6.23 6.46
CA ALA A 93 -2.58 -4.91 6.17
C ALA A 93 -1.30 -5.06 5.34
N LEU A 94 -1.31 -4.56 4.11
CA LEU A 94 -0.17 -4.56 3.18
C LEU A 94 0.46 -3.18 3.10
N PHE A 95 1.77 -3.09 3.29
CA PHE A 95 2.51 -1.83 3.26
C PHE A 95 3.40 -1.72 2.02
N SER A 96 3.24 -0.61 1.28
CA SER A 96 3.95 -0.37 0.04
C SER A 96 5.45 -0.15 0.26
N GLY A 97 6.24 -0.53 -0.74
CA GLY A 97 7.68 -0.28 -0.83
C GLY A 97 8.05 0.83 -1.80
N GLN A 98 9.36 1.06 -1.94
CA GLN A 98 9.92 2.06 -2.85
C GLN A 98 9.46 1.85 -4.30
N GLY A 99 9.17 2.96 -5.00
CA GLY A 99 8.60 2.99 -6.35
C GLY A 99 7.11 3.36 -6.38
N SER A 100 6.44 3.36 -5.22
CA SER A 100 5.05 3.80 -5.11
C SER A 100 4.92 5.32 -4.91
N GLN A 101 5.95 6.02 -4.41
CA GLN A 101 5.94 7.45 -4.15
C GLN A 101 5.68 8.29 -5.42
N TYR A 102 5.14 9.48 -5.22
CA TYR A 102 4.99 10.51 -6.23
C TYR A 102 4.89 11.89 -5.56
N ARG A 103 5.29 12.93 -6.27
CA ARG A 103 5.23 14.32 -5.79
C ARG A 103 3.79 14.73 -5.46
N ASN A 104 3.60 15.41 -4.34
CA ASN A 104 2.30 15.80 -3.78
C ASN A 104 1.39 14.59 -3.42
N MET A 105 1.96 13.42 -3.13
CA MET A 105 1.17 12.25 -2.78
C MET A 105 0.32 12.50 -1.53
N GLY A 106 -0.98 12.22 -1.65
CA GLY A 106 -1.91 12.33 -0.53
C GLY A 106 -2.14 13.76 -0.03
N LYS A 107 -1.93 14.78 -0.86
CA LYS A 107 -2.04 16.19 -0.43
C LYS A 107 -3.34 16.47 0.34
N GLU A 108 -4.48 16.04 -0.16
CA GLU A 108 -5.76 16.27 0.49
C GLU A 108 -5.89 15.47 1.79
N LEU A 109 -5.28 14.28 1.88
CA LEU A 109 -5.25 13.50 3.12
C LEU A 109 -4.43 14.20 4.22
N TYR A 110 -3.29 14.77 3.88
CA TYR A 110 -2.47 15.54 4.84
C TYR A 110 -3.16 16.82 5.32
N LEU A 111 -4.05 17.40 4.50
CA LEU A 111 -4.82 18.57 4.88
C LEU A 111 -6.04 18.25 5.74
N ASN A 112 -6.64 17.07 5.56
CA ASN A 112 -7.92 16.73 6.17
C ASN A 112 -7.79 15.78 7.37
N PHE A 113 -6.70 15.01 7.49
CA PHE A 113 -6.54 13.99 8.52
C PHE A 113 -5.29 14.23 9.38
N PRO A 114 -5.44 14.63 10.65
CA PRO A 114 -4.32 14.87 11.56
C PRO A 114 -3.28 13.73 11.63
N PRO A 115 -3.66 12.44 11.71
CA PRO A 115 -2.68 11.34 11.76
C PRO A 115 -1.72 11.29 10.56
N MET A 116 -2.15 11.76 9.38
CA MET A 116 -1.27 11.89 8.21
C MET A 116 -0.19 12.94 8.47
N LEU A 117 -0.61 14.13 8.91
CA LEU A 117 0.31 15.25 9.19
C LEU A 117 1.29 14.90 10.30
N GLU A 118 0.82 14.32 11.40
CA GLU A 118 1.65 13.88 12.54
C GLU A 118 2.71 12.86 12.11
N SER A 119 2.35 11.92 11.24
CA SER A 119 3.29 10.93 10.71
C SER A 119 4.40 11.57 9.88
N LEU A 120 4.06 12.55 9.04
CA LEU A 120 5.04 13.27 8.23
C LEU A 120 5.94 14.17 9.12
N GLN A 121 5.37 14.89 10.08
CA GLN A 121 6.11 15.71 11.02
C GLN A 121 7.09 14.89 11.87
N SER A 122 6.71 13.66 12.24
CA SER A 122 7.60 12.76 12.98
C SER A 122 8.84 12.38 12.18
N VAL A 123 8.69 12.15 10.87
CA VAL A 123 9.82 11.92 9.97
C VAL A 123 10.63 13.20 9.75
N ASP A 124 9.97 14.36 9.58
CA ASP A 124 10.64 15.65 9.43
C ASP A 124 11.62 15.92 10.58
N GLN A 125 11.24 15.55 11.80
CA GLN A 125 12.11 15.70 12.98
C GLN A 125 13.42 14.90 12.84
N CYS A 126 13.40 13.71 12.23
CA CYS A 126 14.61 12.93 11.98
C CYS A 126 15.58 13.68 11.05
N PHE A 127 15.05 14.31 10.00
CA PHE A 127 15.86 15.11 9.07
C PHE A 127 16.41 16.38 9.70
N ILE A 128 15.58 17.10 10.46
CA ILE A 128 15.96 18.35 11.14
C ILE A 128 17.06 18.08 12.18
N GLN A 129 16.97 16.99 12.94
CA GLN A 129 17.98 16.62 13.95
C GLN A 129 19.36 16.33 13.32
N GLU A 130 19.40 15.91 12.07
CA GLU A 130 20.65 15.76 11.31
C GLU A 130 21.10 17.03 10.58
N GLY A 131 20.41 18.15 10.76
CA GLY A 131 20.70 19.40 10.06
C GLY A 131 20.27 19.45 8.59
N SER A 132 19.42 18.51 8.16
CA SER A 132 18.87 18.43 6.82
C SER A 132 17.54 19.17 6.71
N LYS A 133 17.12 19.49 5.47
CA LYS A 133 15.80 20.06 5.21
C LYS A 133 14.71 19.03 5.54
N PRO A 134 13.54 19.48 6.05
CA PRO A 134 12.40 18.60 6.30
C PRO A 134 12.00 17.82 5.05
N LEU A 135 11.66 16.54 5.21
CA LEU A 135 11.21 15.66 4.14
C LEU A 135 9.91 16.17 3.48
N SER A 136 9.04 16.82 4.26
CA SER A 136 7.83 17.45 3.76
C SER A 136 8.08 18.41 2.60
N GLY A 137 9.22 19.13 2.59
CA GLY A 137 9.62 19.99 1.48
C GLY A 137 10.00 19.24 0.19
N VAL A 138 10.35 17.95 0.30
CA VAL A 138 10.62 17.06 -0.85
C VAL A 138 9.31 16.44 -1.36
N VAL A 139 8.43 16.05 -0.47
CA VAL A 139 7.11 15.47 -0.82
C VAL A 139 6.18 16.53 -1.41
N PHE A 140 6.17 17.74 -0.82
CA PHE A 140 5.36 18.90 -1.22
C PHE A 140 6.25 20.08 -1.61
N PRO A 141 7.02 19.97 -2.69
CA PRO A 141 7.90 21.04 -3.10
C PRO A 141 7.12 22.26 -3.61
N ASN A 142 7.76 23.43 -3.59
CA ASN A 142 7.19 24.63 -4.16
C ASN A 142 6.82 24.40 -5.63
N PRO A 143 5.66 24.91 -6.09
CA PRO A 143 5.26 24.79 -7.47
C PRO A 143 6.29 25.42 -8.43
N VAL A 144 6.61 24.69 -9.50
CA VAL A 144 7.50 25.14 -10.56
C VAL A 144 6.82 24.97 -11.93
N PHE A 145 7.11 25.85 -12.87
CA PHE A 145 6.47 25.84 -14.20
C PHE A 145 7.33 25.14 -15.24
N ASP A 146 8.64 25.14 -15.04
CA ASP A 146 9.62 24.54 -15.93
C ASP A 146 9.69 23.01 -15.71
N ASP A 147 9.69 22.26 -16.82
CA ASP A 147 9.68 20.78 -16.77
C ASP A 147 11.02 20.21 -16.27
N GLU A 148 12.14 20.89 -16.51
CA GLU A 148 13.44 20.47 -15.96
C GLU A 148 13.45 20.56 -14.44
N GLN A 149 12.85 21.61 -13.86
CA GLN A 149 12.73 21.74 -12.40
C GLN A 149 11.77 20.72 -11.83
N LYS A 150 10.67 20.39 -12.53
CA LYS A 150 9.76 19.31 -12.13
C LYS A 150 10.48 17.96 -12.09
N GLU A 151 11.28 17.66 -13.12
CA GLU A 151 12.06 16.42 -13.17
C GLU A 151 13.09 16.33 -12.03
N LYS A 152 13.75 17.46 -11.69
CA LYS A 152 14.65 17.52 -10.53
C LYS A 152 13.92 17.23 -9.22
N GLN A 153 12.72 17.79 -9.01
CA GLN A 153 11.89 17.49 -7.82
C GLN A 153 11.45 16.03 -7.78
N ASP A 154 11.07 15.46 -8.92
CA ASP A 154 10.69 14.04 -9.01
C ASP A 154 11.90 13.14 -8.74
N THR A 155 13.09 13.48 -9.27
CA THR A 155 14.35 12.77 -9.03
C THR A 155 14.76 12.84 -7.56
N GLU A 156 14.62 14.00 -6.91
CA GLU A 156 14.92 14.17 -5.48
C GLU A 156 14.06 13.26 -4.61
N LEU A 157 12.76 13.14 -4.90
CA LEU A 157 11.87 12.23 -4.19
C LEU A 157 12.15 10.75 -4.50
N GLN A 158 12.77 10.42 -5.63
CA GLN A 158 13.16 9.05 -5.98
C GLN A 158 14.40 8.58 -5.23
N LEU A 159 15.22 9.49 -4.69
CA LEU A 159 16.37 9.11 -3.86
C LEU A 159 15.91 8.26 -2.67
N THR A 160 16.61 7.18 -2.41
CA THR A 160 16.23 6.18 -1.40
C THR A 160 16.03 6.77 -0.02
N GLN A 161 16.91 7.71 0.38
CA GLN A 161 16.82 8.43 1.66
C GLN A 161 15.56 9.30 1.80
N HIS A 162 14.90 9.68 0.70
CA HIS A 162 13.65 10.43 0.72
C HIS A 162 12.44 9.52 0.46
N ALA A 163 12.56 8.60 -0.50
CA ALA A 163 11.46 7.73 -0.93
C ALA A 163 10.95 6.83 0.21
N GLN A 164 11.84 6.12 0.90
CA GLN A 164 11.45 5.17 1.93
C GLN A 164 10.71 5.84 3.10
N PRO A 165 11.28 6.86 3.77
CA PRO A 165 10.59 7.51 4.88
C PRO A 165 9.31 8.23 4.45
N SER A 166 9.22 8.75 3.21
CA SER A 166 7.98 9.35 2.68
C SER A 166 6.85 8.33 2.56
N ILE A 167 7.14 7.16 1.99
CA ILE A 167 6.17 6.06 1.85
C ILE A 167 5.78 5.54 3.23
N GLY A 168 6.75 5.47 4.14
CA GLY A 168 6.54 5.05 5.52
C GLY A 168 5.59 5.97 6.28
N ALA A 169 5.82 7.28 6.22
CA ALA A 169 4.93 8.27 6.84
C ALA A 169 3.51 8.20 6.25
N PHE A 170 3.40 8.04 4.93
CA PHE A 170 2.12 7.92 4.24
C PHE A 170 1.35 6.67 4.67
N GLY A 171 1.98 5.50 4.63
CA GLY A 171 1.36 4.23 5.03
C GLY A 171 0.98 4.20 6.51
N ALA A 172 1.85 4.74 7.38
CA ALA A 172 1.58 4.84 8.81
C ALA A 172 0.41 5.77 9.12
N GLY A 173 0.33 6.94 8.46
CA GLY A 173 -0.80 7.86 8.61
C GLY A 173 -2.13 7.22 8.24
N LEU A 174 -2.20 6.56 7.07
CA LEU A 174 -3.39 5.82 6.64
C LEU A 174 -3.78 4.70 7.63
N TYR A 175 -2.78 3.97 8.13
CA TYR A 175 -3.04 2.88 9.08
C TYR A 175 -3.60 3.39 10.40
N LYS A 176 -3.05 4.51 10.93
CA LYS A 176 -3.56 5.17 12.13
C LYS A 176 -5.02 5.60 11.97
N ILE A 177 -5.37 6.24 10.84
CA ILE A 177 -6.76 6.66 10.58
C ILE A 177 -7.69 5.44 10.63
N LEU A 178 -7.38 4.36 9.90
CA LEU A 178 -8.26 3.19 9.87
C LEU A 178 -8.30 2.46 11.21
N LYS A 179 -7.20 2.45 11.97
CA LYS A 179 -7.17 1.88 13.32
C LYS A 179 -8.09 2.65 14.28
N ASP A 180 -8.08 3.99 14.21
CA ASP A 180 -8.98 4.84 15.00
C ASP A 180 -10.46 4.64 14.58
N CYS A 181 -10.69 4.24 13.34
CA CYS A 181 -12.00 3.83 12.83
C CYS A 181 -12.39 2.38 13.16
N GLY A 182 -11.60 1.68 13.95
CA GLY A 182 -11.90 0.31 14.40
C GLY A 182 -11.38 -0.81 13.49
N LEU A 183 -10.45 -0.52 12.56
CA LEU A 183 -9.81 -1.58 11.78
C LEU A 183 -8.93 -2.45 12.70
N GLU A 184 -9.18 -3.74 12.68
CA GLU A 184 -8.30 -4.76 13.25
C GLU A 184 -7.70 -5.60 12.12
N ALA A 185 -6.37 -5.58 11.99
CA ALA A 185 -5.67 -6.44 11.06
C ALA A 185 -5.26 -7.75 11.77
N ASP A 186 -5.58 -8.88 11.16
CA ASP A 186 -5.16 -10.21 11.64
C ASP A 186 -3.72 -10.53 11.25
N PHE A 187 -3.27 -10.00 10.11
CA PHE A 187 -1.93 -10.17 9.57
C PHE A 187 -1.39 -8.84 9.05
N THR A 188 -0.08 -8.66 9.15
CA THR A 188 0.61 -7.56 8.50
C THR A 188 1.71 -8.08 7.58
N ALA A 189 1.92 -7.43 6.46
CA ALA A 189 2.96 -7.75 5.49
C ALA A 189 3.35 -6.48 4.70
N GLY A 190 4.48 -6.51 4.05
CA GLY A 190 4.90 -5.38 3.25
C GLY A 190 5.88 -5.79 2.15
N HIS A 191 6.06 -4.94 1.16
CA HIS A 191 7.02 -5.19 0.09
C HIS A 191 8.31 -4.43 0.35
N SER A 192 9.42 -5.13 0.51
CA SER A 192 10.75 -4.53 0.77
C SER A 192 10.72 -3.57 1.97
N PHE A 193 10.82 -2.26 1.74
CA PHE A 193 10.71 -1.26 2.80
C PHE A 193 9.42 -1.40 3.63
N GLY A 194 8.31 -1.73 2.97
CA GLY A 194 7.01 -1.90 3.63
C GLY A 194 7.00 -2.97 4.74
N GLU A 195 7.95 -3.91 4.74
CA GLU A 195 8.10 -4.90 5.82
C GLU A 195 8.45 -4.24 7.17
N LEU A 196 9.25 -3.17 7.16
CA LEU A 196 9.51 -2.38 8.37
C LEU A 196 8.22 -1.72 8.89
N THR A 197 7.40 -1.19 7.99
CA THR A 197 6.10 -0.60 8.35
C THR A 197 5.14 -1.67 8.87
N ALA A 198 5.17 -2.88 8.31
CA ALA A 198 4.37 -4.02 8.79
C ALA A 198 4.76 -4.46 10.21
N LEU A 199 6.06 -4.46 10.54
CA LEU A 199 6.54 -4.72 11.91
C LEU A 199 6.03 -3.67 12.89
N TRP A 200 6.09 -2.38 12.52
CA TRP A 200 5.54 -1.30 13.33
C TRP A 200 4.02 -1.44 13.53
N ALA A 201 3.26 -1.70 12.47
CA ALA A 201 1.80 -1.85 12.53
C ALA A 201 1.37 -3.03 13.41
N ALA A 202 2.21 -4.07 13.51
CA ALA A 202 2.03 -5.20 14.43
C ALA A 202 2.47 -4.91 15.88
N GLY A 203 2.90 -3.68 16.19
CA GLY A 203 3.31 -3.27 17.53
C GLY A 203 4.72 -3.71 17.95
N VAL A 204 5.57 -4.08 16.98
CA VAL A 204 6.98 -4.44 17.26
C VAL A 204 7.80 -3.21 17.62
N LEU A 205 7.47 -2.06 17.05
CA LEU A 205 8.16 -0.77 17.23
C LEU A 205 7.19 0.29 17.73
N GLU A 206 7.66 1.16 18.60
CA GLU A 206 6.98 2.43 18.89
C GLU A 206 7.13 3.42 17.71
N ASP A 207 6.24 4.39 17.61
CA ASP A 207 6.24 5.40 16.54
C ASP A 207 7.61 6.05 16.34
N LYS A 208 8.21 6.52 17.41
CA LYS A 208 9.51 7.20 17.38
C LYS A 208 10.60 6.31 16.79
N ASP A 209 10.66 5.06 17.22
CA ASP A 209 11.67 4.10 16.78
C ASP A 209 11.44 3.68 15.32
N TYR A 210 10.17 3.54 14.93
CA TYR A 210 9.81 3.26 13.54
C TYR A 210 10.27 4.36 12.58
N TYR A 211 9.97 5.63 12.87
CA TYR A 211 10.36 6.72 11.98
C TYR A 211 11.87 6.90 11.92
N LEU A 212 12.58 6.70 13.04
CA LEU A 212 14.03 6.66 13.08
C LEU A 212 14.58 5.55 12.18
N LEU A 213 14.06 4.33 12.26
CA LEU A 213 14.50 3.22 11.42
C LEU A 213 14.14 3.43 9.95
N ALA A 214 12.98 4.01 9.62
CA ALA A 214 12.59 4.34 8.26
C ALA A 214 13.57 5.33 7.61
N HIS A 215 13.97 6.37 8.35
CA HIS A 215 14.98 7.33 7.93
C HIS A 215 16.36 6.67 7.80
N ALA A 216 16.81 5.95 8.83
CA ALA A 216 18.12 5.27 8.86
C ALA A 216 18.26 4.26 7.71
N ARG A 217 17.20 3.47 7.42
CA ARG A 217 17.21 2.51 6.31
C ARG A 217 17.33 3.21 4.96
N GLY A 218 16.55 4.26 4.74
CA GLY A 218 16.60 5.04 3.51
C GLY A 218 18.00 5.61 3.27
N LYS A 219 18.62 6.17 4.31
CA LYS A 219 19.98 6.73 4.28
C LYS A 219 21.05 5.66 4.07
N ALA A 220 20.98 4.55 4.79
CA ALA A 220 21.95 3.47 4.69
C ALA A 220 21.94 2.83 3.27
N MET A 221 20.78 2.69 2.67
CA MET A 221 20.61 2.09 1.33
C MET A 221 20.82 3.08 0.17
N ALA A 222 21.06 4.35 0.44
CA ALA A 222 21.48 5.28 -0.60
C ALA A 222 22.87 4.86 -1.15
N ALA A 223 23.06 5.08 -2.46
CA ALA A 223 24.38 4.82 -3.06
C ALA A 223 25.44 5.70 -2.38
N PRO A 224 26.63 5.19 -2.09
CA PRO A 224 27.74 6.01 -1.63
C PRO A 224 28.06 7.13 -2.62
N ASP A 225 28.53 8.26 -2.09
CA ASP A 225 29.02 9.38 -2.91
C ASP A 225 30.47 9.10 -3.39
N ASP A 226 30.60 8.04 -4.17
CA ASP A 226 31.84 7.56 -4.76
C ASP A 226 31.59 7.30 -6.26
N PRO A 227 32.18 8.08 -7.19
CA PRO A 227 31.95 7.94 -8.62
C PRO A 227 32.43 6.59 -9.20
N ASP A 228 33.37 5.92 -8.53
CA ASP A 228 33.89 4.62 -8.94
C ASP A 228 33.08 3.45 -8.38
N PHE A 229 32.11 3.72 -7.50
CA PHE A 229 31.26 2.69 -6.90
C PHE A 229 30.13 2.28 -7.85
N ASP A 230 30.15 1.03 -8.35
CA ASP A 230 29.00 0.47 -9.07
C ASP A 230 27.94 0.00 -8.09
N ALA A 231 26.98 0.86 -7.79
CA ALA A 231 25.81 0.51 -7.00
C ALA A 231 24.88 -0.51 -7.70
N GLY A 232 25.18 -0.85 -8.96
CA GLY A 232 24.35 -1.70 -9.79
C GLY A 232 23.07 -1.01 -10.29
N SER A 233 22.21 -1.80 -10.91
CA SER A 233 20.92 -1.35 -11.42
C SER A 233 19.84 -2.44 -11.30
N MET A 234 18.59 -2.06 -11.55
CA MET A 234 17.46 -2.98 -11.48
C MET A 234 16.62 -2.93 -12.75
N LEU A 235 16.08 -4.10 -13.13
CA LEU A 235 15.29 -4.29 -14.34
C LEU A 235 14.03 -5.08 -14.01
N ALA A 236 12.86 -4.45 -14.19
CA ALA A 236 11.59 -5.19 -14.12
C ALA A 236 11.41 -6.01 -15.39
N VAL A 237 11.11 -7.28 -15.24
CA VAL A 237 10.86 -8.24 -16.33
C VAL A 237 9.46 -8.78 -16.20
N MET A 238 8.68 -8.65 -17.26
CA MET A 238 7.30 -9.16 -17.34
C MET A 238 7.19 -10.23 -18.44
N GLY A 239 6.46 -11.31 -18.12
CA GLY A 239 6.26 -12.42 -19.04
C GLY A 239 6.24 -13.77 -18.34
N LYS A 240 6.80 -14.79 -18.98
CA LYS A 240 6.91 -16.17 -18.45
C LYS A 240 8.11 -16.27 -17.50
N VAL A 241 7.91 -15.86 -16.26
CA VAL A 241 8.95 -15.78 -15.24
C VAL A 241 9.66 -17.11 -14.98
N ASP A 242 8.96 -18.23 -15.08
CA ASP A 242 9.51 -19.57 -14.86
C ASP A 242 10.63 -19.95 -15.87
N GLN A 243 10.76 -19.19 -16.97
CA GLN A 243 11.82 -19.38 -17.95
C GLN A 243 13.09 -18.57 -17.65
N LEU A 244 12.99 -17.53 -16.78
CA LEU A 244 14.09 -16.61 -16.51
C LEU A 244 15.30 -17.28 -15.85
N GLU A 245 15.11 -18.26 -14.98
CA GLU A 245 16.23 -18.98 -14.33
C GLU A 245 17.19 -19.61 -15.34
N LYS A 246 16.67 -20.08 -16.48
CA LYS A 246 17.50 -20.64 -17.55
C LYS A 246 18.30 -19.56 -18.27
N GLU A 247 17.67 -18.41 -18.50
CA GLU A 247 18.27 -17.30 -19.22
C GLU A 247 19.37 -16.60 -18.37
N LEU A 248 19.22 -16.62 -17.04
CA LEU A 248 20.19 -16.00 -16.13
C LEU A 248 21.44 -16.86 -15.84
N LYS A 249 21.51 -18.10 -16.33
CA LYS A 249 22.70 -18.97 -16.10
C LYS A 249 24.00 -18.37 -16.61
N GLU A 250 23.93 -17.58 -17.69
CA GLU A 250 25.10 -16.92 -18.29
C GLU A 250 25.48 -15.60 -17.55
N PHE A 251 24.64 -15.17 -16.58
CA PHE A 251 24.82 -13.94 -15.81
C PHE A 251 24.82 -14.20 -14.31
N PRO A 252 25.85 -14.83 -13.75
CA PRO A 252 25.86 -15.29 -12.36
C PRO A 252 25.76 -14.16 -11.31
N GLU A 253 26.17 -12.93 -11.70
CA GLU A 253 26.07 -11.74 -10.84
C GLU A 253 24.69 -11.07 -10.85
N VAL A 254 23.81 -11.44 -11.81
CA VAL A 254 22.42 -10.96 -11.86
C VAL A 254 21.53 -11.86 -11.04
N LYS A 255 20.82 -11.27 -10.07
CA LYS A 255 19.92 -11.97 -9.14
C LYS A 255 18.47 -11.59 -9.39
N MET A 256 17.55 -12.50 -9.11
CA MET A 256 16.14 -12.19 -8.99
C MET A 256 15.89 -11.54 -7.63
N ALA A 257 15.97 -10.22 -7.60
CA ALA A 257 15.85 -9.42 -6.38
C ALA A 257 14.42 -9.40 -5.82
N ASN A 258 13.40 -9.34 -6.70
CA ASN A 258 12.00 -9.38 -6.27
C ASN A 258 11.22 -10.39 -7.12
N LEU A 259 10.64 -11.37 -6.46
CA LEU A 259 9.72 -12.37 -7.02
C LEU A 259 8.28 -11.85 -6.79
N ASN A 260 7.87 -10.88 -7.62
CA ASN A 260 6.66 -10.08 -7.36
C ASN A 260 5.36 -10.83 -7.65
N SER A 261 5.32 -11.61 -8.74
CA SER A 261 4.12 -12.36 -9.11
C SER A 261 4.45 -13.46 -10.13
N LYS A 262 3.44 -14.19 -10.59
CA LYS A 262 3.59 -15.20 -11.66
C LYS A 262 4.04 -14.59 -12.99
N LYS A 263 3.88 -13.27 -13.16
CA LYS A 263 4.14 -12.56 -14.43
C LYS A 263 5.19 -11.45 -14.29
N GLN A 264 5.73 -11.20 -13.09
CA GLN A 264 6.67 -10.11 -12.85
C GLN A 264 7.76 -10.50 -11.87
N VAL A 265 9.01 -10.26 -12.28
CA VAL A 265 10.23 -10.37 -11.46
C VAL A 265 11.04 -9.09 -11.64
N VAL A 266 11.80 -8.72 -10.64
CA VAL A 266 12.82 -7.67 -10.76
C VAL A 266 14.20 -8.32 -10.67
N LEU A 267 15.02 -8.09 -11.69
CA LEU A 267 16.43 -8.46 -11.72
C LEU A 267 17.27 -7.31 -11.16
N ALA A 268 18.35 -7.64 -10.46
CA ALA A 268 19.31 -6.68 -9.95
C ALA A 268 20.74 -7.23 -10.08
N GLY A 269 21.70 -6.37 -10.38
CA GLY A 269 23.10 -6.74 -10.56
C GLY A 269 23.96 -5.57 -11.03
N PRO A 270 25.23 -5.80 -11.38
CA PRO A 270 26.10 -4.79 -11.96
C PRO A 270 25.48 -4.13 -13.20
N LYS A 271 25.68 -2.83 -13.38
CA LYS A 271 25.06 -2.08 -14.49
C LYS A 271 25.34 -2.72 -15.84
N ALA A 272 26.60 -3.09 -16.10
CA ALA A 272 27.01 -3.70 -17.38
C ALA A 272 26.29 -5.02 -17.67
N ASP A 273 26.06 -5.85 -16.65
CA ASP A 273 25.40 -7.14 -16.82
C ASP A 273 23.87 -6.97 -16.97
N ILE A 274 23.27 -6.03 -16.23
CA ILE A 274 21.84 -5.69 -16.40
C ILE A 274 21.58 -5.17 -17.83
N ASP A 275 22.45 -4.35 -18.40
CA ASP A 275 22.29 -3.86 -19.77
C ASP A 275 22.40 -5.00 -20.81
N LYS A 276 23.31 -5.96 -20.64
CA LYS A 276 23.41 -7.15 -21.49
C LYS A 276 22.14 -8.01 -21.39
N VAL A 277 21.74 -8.37 -20.15
CA VAL A 277 20.50 -9.15 -19.89
C VAL A 277 19.28 -8.46 -20.48
N ARG A 278 19.18 -7.13 -20.37
CA ARG A 278 18.10 -6.34 -20.99
C ARG A 278 18.04 -6.55 -22.50
N GLY A 279 19.20 -6.54 -23.17
CA GLY A 279 19.29 -6.79 -24.61
C GLY A 279 18.81 -8.17 -25.01
N GLU A 280 19.29 -9.21 -24.32
CA GLU A 280 18.92 -10.60 -24.58
C GLU A 280 17.46 -10.91 -24.29
N LEU A 281 16.94 -10.44 -23.15
CA LEU A 281 15.53 -10.65 -22.79
C LEU A 281 14.58 -9.95 -23.75
N LYS A 282 14.94 -8.75 -24.27
CA LYS A 282 14.19 -8.10 -25.36
C LYS A 282 14.18 -8.94 -26.62
N ALA A 283 15.31 -9.49 -27.05
CA ALA A 283 15.40 -10.36 -28.22
C ALA A 283 14.53 -11.61 -28.08
N LYS A 284 14.36 -12.12 -26.85
CA LYS A 284 13.50 -13.24 -26.48
C LYS A 284 12.04 -12.85 -26.21
N LYS A 285 11.64 -11.60 -26.54
CA LYS A 285 10.28 -11.05 -26.42
C LYS A 285 9.75 -10.90 -24.98
N PHE A 286 10.63 -10.79 -23.99
CA PHE A 286 10.22 -10.34 -22.68
C PHE A 286 9.97 -8.83 -22.70
N THR A 287 8.98 -8.38 -21.92
CA THR A 287 8.85 -6.95 -21.64
C THR A 287 9.77 -6.58 -20.49
N VAL A 288 10.71 -5.67 -20.73
CA VAL A 288 11.72 -5.26 -19.75
C VAL A 288 11.69 -3.75 -19.57
N VAL A 289 11.69 -3.29 -18.31
CA VAL A 289 11.63 -1.88 -17.94
C VAL A 289 12.73 -1.58 -16.91
N PRO A 290 13.72 -0.74 -17.23
CA PRO A 290 14.68 -0.25 -16.25
C PRO A 290 13.95 0.47 -15.11
N LEU A 291 14.35 0.21 -13.88
CA LEU A 291 13.79 0.89 -12.72
C LEU A 291 14.63 2.13 -12.36
N PRO A 292 14.01 3.27 -12.05
CA PRO A 292 14.72 4.49 -11.63
C PRO A 292 15.12 4.38 -10.15
N VAL A 293 16.08 3.50 -9.85
CA VAL A 293 16.60 3.27 -8.49
C VAL A 293 18.10 3.53 -8.45
N SER A 294 18.60 3.89 -7.28
CA SER A 294 20.00 4.29 -7.07
C SER A 294 20.96 3.10 -6.89
N ALA A 295 20.45 1.86 -6.69
CA ALA A 295 21.28 0.71 -6.43
C ALA A 295 20.55 -0.62 -6.76
N ALA A 296 21.33 -1.70 -6.87
CA ALA A 296 20.83 -3.08 -7.04
C ALA A 296 20.37 -3.65 -5.69
N PHE A 297 19.21 -3.18 -5.20
CA PHE A 297 18.65 -3.62 -3.92
C PHE A 297 18.44 -5.12 -3.87
N HIS A 298 18.49 -5.67 -2.65
CA HIS A 298 18.30 -7.11 -2.37
C HIS A 298 19.36 -7.99 -3.03
N THR A 299 20.56 -7.46 -3.17
CA THR A 299 21.76 -8.17 -3.64
C THR A 299 22.98 -7.81 -2.76
N PRO A 300 24.08 -8.55 -2.83
CA PRO A 300 25.32 -8.18 -2.14
C PRO A 300 25.88 -6.80 -2.49
N LEU A 301 25.50 -6.21 -3.63
CA LEU A 301 25.94 -4.86 -4.05
C LEU A 301 25.51 -3.75 -3.09
N VAL A 302 24.46 -3.95 -2.31
CA VAL A 302 24.04 -3.01 -1.24
C VAL A 302 24.60 -3.40 0.13
N GLY A 303 25.64 -4.22 0.18
CA GLY A 303 26.28 -4.66 1.43
C GLY A 303 26.81 -3.52 2.31
N HIS A 304 27.14 -2.37 1.72
CA HIS A 304 27.53 -1.15 2.45
C HIS A 304 26.41 -0.67 3.41
N ALA A 305 25.15 -0.95 3.11
CA ALA A 305 24.00 -0.55 3.91
C ALA A 305 23.80 -1.42 5.17
N GLN A 306 24.32 -2.66 5.18
CA GLN A 306 24.02 -3.63 6.23
C GLN A 306 24.48 -3.16 7.61
N LYS A 307 25.75 -2.77 7.73
CA LYS A 307 26.33 -2.36 9.02
C LYS A 307 25.66 -1.09 9.59
N PRO A 308 25.49 0.00 8.84
CA PRO A 308 24.78 1.19 9.34
C PRO A 308 23.34 0.90 9.76
N PHE A 309 22.60 0.11 8.98
CA PHE A 309 21.22 -0.23 9.32
C PHE A 309 21.14 -1.17 10.53
N ALA A 310 22.02 -2.16 10.63
CA ALA A 310 22.13 -3.02 11.81
C ALA A 310 22.39 -2.20 13.09
N GLN A 311 23.29 -1.20 13.03
CA GLN A 311 23.54 -0.31 14.16
C GLN A 311 22.28 0.46 14.58
N ALA A 312 21.51 0.95 13.61
CA ALA A 312 20.23 1.62 13.90
C ALA A 312 19.21 0.65 14.54
N ILE A 313 19.08 -0.57 14.02
CA ILE A 313 18.21 -1.62 14.59
C ILE A 313 18.59 -1.94 16.04
N GLN A 314 19.88 -2.03 16.34
CA GLN A 314 20.35 -2.32 17.71
C GLN A 314 20.13 -1.15 18.68
N SER A 315 19.98 0.08 18.19
CA SER A 315 19.77 1.28 19.02
C SER A 315 18.32 1.44 19.51
N VAL A 316 17.37 0.65 19.01
CA VAL A 316 15.95 0.77 19.34
C VAL A 316 15.39 -0.50 20.00
N GLU A 317 14.29 -0.34 20.73
CA GLU A 317 13.61 -1.45 21.39
C GLU A 317 12.64 -2.14 20.43
N PHE A 318 12.73 -3.48 20.36
CA PHE A 318 11.78 -4.32 19.64
C PHE A 318 10.90 -5.07 20.63
N LYS A 319 9.61 -5.12 20.33
CA LYS A 319 8.60 -5.85 21.10
C LYS A 319 8.16 -7.11 20.37
N LYS A 320 7.48 -7.99 21.10
CA LYS A 320 6.79 -9.12 20.48
C LYS A 320 5.64 -8.63 19.61
N PRO A 321 5.47 -9.11 18.37
CA PRO A 321 4.35 -8.71 17.51
C PRO A 321 3.01 -9.15 18.13
N ALA A 322 2.01 -8.26 18.07
CA ALA A 322 0.64 -8.52 18.50
C ALA A 322 -0.09 -9.45 17.51
N VAL A 323 0.21 -9.32 16.22
CA VAL A 323 -0.31 -10.14 15.13
C VAL A 323 0.83 -10.69 14.30
N PRO A 324 0.67 -11.81 13.56
CA PRO A 324 1.71 -12.33 12.68
C PRO A 324 2.12 -11.30 11.62
N VAL A 325 3.42 -11.05 11.51
CA VAL A 325 4.05 -10.26 10.44
C VAL A 325 4.71 -11.24 9.47
N TYR A 326 4.39 -11.16 8.19
CA TYR A 326 5.03 -12.00 7.18
C TYR A 326 6.30 -11.35 6.65
N SER A 327 7.25 -12.18 6.28
CA SER A 327 8.58 -11.74 5.85
C SER A 327 8.83 -12.05 4.38
N ASN A 328 9.34 -11.08 3.66
CA ASN A 328 9.77 -11.21 2.27
C ASN A 328 10.88 -12.26 2.09
N SER A 329 11.80 -12.36 3.05
CA SER A 329 12.96 -13.28 2.94
C SER A 329 12.55 -14.74 3.04
N THR A 330 11.62 -15.07 3.93
CA THR A 330 11.23 -16.45 4.24
C THR A 330 9.88 -16.84 3.67
N ALA A 331 9.06 -15.89 3.25
CA ALA A 331 7.65 -16.05 2.90
C ALA A 331 6.82 -16.70 4.02
N LYS A 332 7.23 -16.51 5.27
CA LYS A 332 6.58 -17.03 6.49
C LYS A 332 6.49 -15.94 7.54
N ALA A 333 5.68 -16.17 8.57
CA ALA A 333 5.60 -15.26 9.70
C ALA A 333 6.97 -15.13 10.41
N TYR A 334 7.27 -13.91 10.84
CA TYR A 334 8.43 -13.59 11.67
C TYR A 334 8.43 -14.41 12.97
N PRO A 335 9.61 -14.69 13.54
CA PRO A 335 9.71 -15.24 14.88
C PRO A 335 9.12 -14.25 15.90
N LYS A 336 8.66 -14.80 17.06
CA LYS A 336 8.05 -13.97 18.11
C LYS A 336 9.08 -13.30 19.05
N LYS A 337 10.35 -13.72 19.01
CA LYS A 337 11.42 -13.20 19.89
C LYS A 337 12.00 -11.91 19.27
N PRO A 338 12.05 -10.78 20.00
CA PRO A 338 12.59 -9.51 19.50
C PRO A 338 13.96 -9.63 18.86
N GLU A 339 14.91 -10.30 19.49
CA GLU A 339 16.27 -10.46 18.96
C GLU A 339 16.31 -11.22 17.63
N SER A 340 15.43 -12.23 17.47
CA SER A 340 15.34 -12.96 16.19
C SER A 340 14.70 -12.11 15.10
N ILE A 341 13.80 -11.19 15.47
CA ILE A 341 13.22 -10.21 14.53
C ILE A 341 14.30 -9.24 14.05
N LYS A 342 15.11 -8.70 14.97
CA LYS A 342 16.23 -7.82 14.65
C LYS A 342 17.17 -8.47 13.64
N THR A 343 17.66 -9.68 13.94
CA THR A 343 18.56 -10.42 13.05
C THR A 343 17.97 -10.61 11.66
N GLN A 344 16.70 -11.02 11.57
CA GLN A 344 16.05 -11.24 10.29
C GLN A 344 15.87 -9.94 9.49
N LEU A 345 15.56 -8.82 10.16
CA LEU A 345 15.44 -7.51 9.54
C LEU A 345 16.78 -6.95 9.07
N GLU A 346 17.88 -7.19 9.80
CA GLU A 346 19.24 -6.84 9.40
C GLU A 346 19.68 -7.55 8.10
N GLU A 347 19.28 -8.80 7.95
CA GLU A 347 19.59 -9.61 6.76
C GLU A 347 18.69 -9.29 5.57
N HIS A 348 17.49 -8.80 5.82
CA HIS A 348 16.44 -8.58 4.81
C HIS A 348 16.91 -7.72 3.63
N ILE A 349 17.74 -6.70 3.85
CA ILE A 349 18.20 -5.79 2.78
C ILE A 349 19.06 -6.47 1.71
N LEU A 350 19.66 -7.62 2.02
CA LEU A 350 20.50 -8.41 1.11
C LEU A 350 19.75 -9.60 0.50
N GLN A 351 18.56 -9.93 0.99
CA GLN A 351 17.81 -11.11 0.56
C GLN A 351 16.70 -10.75 -0.42
N SER A 352 16.39 -11.67 -1.31
CA SER A 352 15.32 -11.49 -2.30
C SER A 352 13.96 -11.31 -1.63
N VAL A 353 13.14 -10.44 -2.19
CA VAL A 353 11.75 -10.23 -1.82
C VAL A 353 10.88 -11.32 -2.47
N ARG A 354 10.42 -12.28 -1.71
CA ARG A 354 9.59 -13.42 -2.13
C ARG A 354 8.09 -13.09 -2.01
N PHE A 355 7.67 -11.95 -2.55
CA PHE A 355 6.33 -11.41 -2.33
C PHE A 355 5.23 -12.34 -2.86
N ARG A 356 5.45 -13.00 -4.01
CA ARG A 356 4.49 -13.98 -4.53
C ARG A 356 4.23 -15.10 -3.52
N GLU A 357 5.28 -15.71 -3.00
CA GLU A 357 5.17 -16.83 -2.06
C GLU A 357 4.57 -16.37 -0.72
N GLU A 358 4.93 -15.17 -0.29
CA GLU A 358 4.39 -14.55 0.91
C GLU A 358 2.87 -14.36 0.84
N ILE A 359 2.35 -13.78 -0.24
CA ILE A 359 0.90 -13.60 -0.44
C ILE A 359 0.18 -14.95 -0.59
N GLU A 360 0.79 -15.93 -1.29
CA GLU A 360 0.26 -17.29 -1.38
C GLU A 360 0.17 -17.94 0.01
N GLN A 361 1.18 -17.76 0.87
CA GLN A 361 1.19 -18.28 2.24
C GLN A 361 0.16 -17.57 3.13
N ILE A 362 0.09 -16.24 3.09
CA ILE A 362 -0.93 -15.47 3.83
C ILE A 362 -2.35 -15.96 3.46
N HIS A 363 -2.60 -16.18 2.18
CA HIS A 363 -3.89 -16.71 1.73
C HIS A 363 -4.15 -18.13 2.24
N GLN A 364 -3.15 -19.01 2.30
CA GLN A 364 -3.26 -20.36 2.90
C GLN A 364 -3.57 -20.29 4.41
N ASP A 365 -3.03 -19.31 5.11
CA ASP A 365 -3.23 -19.09 6.56
C ASP A 365 -4.56 -18.36 6.86
N GLY A 366 -5.39 -18.13 5.83
CA GLY A 366 -6.74 -17.59 5.95
C GLY A 366 -6.88 -16.11 5.62
N GLY A 367 -5.85 -15.43 5.15
CA GLY A 367 -5.94 -14.05 4.64
C GLY A 367 -6.87 -13.97 3.45
N ARG A 368 -7.87 -13.06 3.49
CA ARG A 368 -8.86 -12.90 2.42
C ARG A 368 -9.10 -11.43 2.03
N ILE A 369 -8.99 -10.51 2.98
CA ILE A 369 -9.19 -9.09 2.73
C ILE A 369 -7.83 -8.41 2.83
N PHE A 370 -7.27 -8.00 1.69
CA PHE A 370 -5.96 -7.37 1.59
C PHE A 370 -6.14 -5.86 1.40
N ILE A 371 -5.65 -5.06 2.32
CA ILE A 371 -5.76 -3.59 2.30
C ILE A 371 -4.37 -3.00 2.10
N GLU A 372 -4.15 -2.29 0.98
CA GLU A 372 -2.87 -1.65 0.69
C GLU A 372 -2.81 -0.25 1.32
N PHE A 373 -1.91 -0.11 2.28
CA PHE A 373 -1.54 1.14 2.96
C PHE A 373 -0.31 1.74 2.27
N GLY A 374 -0.56 2.63 1.34
CA GLY A 374 0.52 3.28 0.60
C GLY A 374 0.00 4.07 -0.60
N PRO A 375 0.90 4.82 -1.26
CA PRO A 375 0.54 5.53 -2.47
C PRO A 375 0.42 4.56 -3.67
N LYS A 376 -0.53 4.81 -4.55
CA LYS A 376 -0.91 3.97 -5.71
C LYS A 376 -1.56 2.64 -5.30
N ASN A 377 -1.49 1.62 -6.19
CA ASN A 377 -2.14 0.32 -6.05
C ASN A 377 -1.21 -0.82 -6.52
N VAL A 378 0.08 -0.70 -6.18
CA VAL A 378 1.10 -1.64 -6.68
C VAL A 378 0.88 -3.03 -6.10
N LEU A 379 0.73 -3.13 -4.77
CA LEU A 379 0.56 -4.40 -4.08
C LEU A 379 -0.81 -5.03 -4.36
N THR A 380 -1.85 -4.22 -4.49
CA THR A 380 -3.18 -4.66 -4.91
C THR A 380 -3.11 -5.37 -6.26
N LYS A 381 -2.47 -4.77 -7.27
CA LYS A 381 -2.29 -5.40 -8.59
C LYS A 381 -1.44 -6.67 -8.55
N LEU A 382 -0.41 -6.71 -7.71
CA LEU A 382 0.39 -7.91 -7.52
C LEU A 382 -0.44 -9.01 -6.87
N THR A 383 -1.19 -8.69 -5.81
CA THR A 383 -2.10 -9.62 -5.12
C THR A 383 -3.15 -10.18 -6.09
N ASP A 384 -3.77 -9.32 -6.92
CA ASP A 384 -4.72 -9.75 -7.97
C ASP A 384 -4.09 -10.74 -8.96
N ASN A 385 -2.84 -10.51 -9.35
CA ASN A 385 -2.13 -11.43 -10.24
C ASN A 385 -1.79 -12.76 -9.56
N ILE A 386 -1.37 -12.73 -8.29
CA ILE A 386 -0.97 -13.91 -7.51
C ILE A 386 -2.16 -14.78 -7.20
N LEU A 387 -3.25 -14.18 -6.70
CA LEU A 387 -4.44 -14.87 -6.22
C LEU A 387 -5.54 -15.03 -7.27
N SER A 388 -5.25 -14.73 -8.54
CA SER A 388 -6.22 -14.87 -9.64
C SER A 388 -6.93 -16.23 -9.61
N GLY A 389 -8.26 -16.23 -9.61
CA GLY A 389 -9.10 -17.43 -9.53
C GLY A 389 -9.30 -18.00 -8.12
N LYS A 390 -8.82 -17.31 -7.09
CA LYS A 390 -9.08 -17.64 -5.67
C LYS A 390 -10.13 -16.68 -5.10
N ASP A 391 -10.61 -16.99 -3.90
CA ASP A 391 -11.51 -16.15 -3.13
C ASP A 391 -10.71 -15.15 -2.28
N TYR A 392 -10.79 -13.87 -2.60
CA TYR A 392 -10.14 -12.76 -1.89
C TYR A 392 -10.75 -11.42 -2.31
N LEU A 393 -10.46 -10.39 -1.53
CA LEU A 393 -10.71 -8.99 -1.84
C LEU A 393 -9.42 -8.20 -1.65
N ALA A 394 -9.01 -7.40 -2.62
CA ALA A 394 -7.84 -6.51 -2.50
C ALA A 394 -8.25 -5.05 -2.77
N ILE A 395 -7.90 -4.14 -1.87
CA ILE A 395 -8.28 -2.73 -1.93
C ILE A 395 -7.07 -1.86 -1.62
N ALA A 396 -6.75 -0.92 -2.52
CA ALA A 396 -5.78 0.15 -2.26
C ALA A 396 -6.49 1.40 -1.72
N LEU A 397 -5.94 2.00 -0.66
CA LEU A 397 -6.52 3.18 -0.02
C LEU A 397 -6.27 4.48 -0.80
N ASN A 398 -5.27 4.49 -1.69
CA ASN A 398 -4.94 5.65 -2.54
C ASN A 398 -4.47 5.18 -3.91
N ASP A 399 -5.37 4.71 -4.75
CA ASP A 399 -5.09 3.91 -5.96
C ASP A 399 -4.54 4.71 -7.16
N SER A 400 -4.60 6.05 -7.12
CA SER A 400 -4.22 6.88 -8.26
C SER A 400 -3.55 8.21 -7.88
N PRO A 401 -2.42 8.56 -8.50
CA PRO A 401 -1.78 9.87 -8.29
C PRO A 401 -2.49 11.02 -9.04
N LYS A 402 -3.53 10.74 -9.82
CA LYS A 402 -4.20 11.70 -10.69
C LYS A 402 -5.55 12.19 -10.17
N LYS A 403 -6.05 11.58 -9.10
CA LYS A 403 -7.34 11.90 -8.49
C LYS A 403 -7.14 12.52 -7.12
N ASN A 404 -8.15 13.20 -6.61
CA ASN A 404 -8.19 13.70 -5.24
C ASN A 404 -8.02 12.55 -4.25
N SER A 405 -7.00 12.64 -3.39
CA SER A 405 -6.61 11.55 -2.48
C SER A 405 -7.62 11.31 -1.36
N ASP A 406 -8.31 12.35 -0.88
CA ASP A 406 -9.39 12.22 0.11
C ASP A 406 -10.59 11.45 -0.49
N LEU A 407 -10.99 11.81 -1.70
CA LEU A 407 -12.08 11.11 -2.38
C LEU A 407 -11.74 9.62 -2.62
N LEU A 408 -10.53 9.32 -3.08
CA LEU A 408 -10.07 7.93 -3.26
C LEU A 408 -10.10 7.14 -1.95
N PHE A 409 -9.66 7.77 -0.86
CA PHE A 409 -9.66 7.16 0.46
C PHE A 409 -11.08 6.85 0.93
N ARG A 410 -12.02 7.81 0.80
CA ARG A 410 -13.45 7.60 1.14
C ARG A 410 -14.10 6.51 0.27
N GLU A 411 -13.79 6.46 -1.03
CA GLU A 411 -14.22 5.37 -1.92
C GLU A 411 -13.68 4.00 -1.46
N ALA A 412 -12.43 3.93 -1.02
CA ALA A 412 -11.83 2.69 -0.52
C ALA A 412 -12.47 2.25 0.80
N ILE A 413 -12.71 3.17 1.74
CA ILE A 413 -13.45 2.91 2.98
C ILE A 413 -14.84 2.38 2.68
N LEU A 414 -15.55 3.01 1.77
CA LEU A 414 -16.88 2.57 1.34
C LEU A 414 -16.85 1.12 0.83
N LYS A 415 -15.84 0.75 0.03
CA LYS A 415 -15.64 -0.64 -0.42
C LYS A 415 -15.46 -1.60 0.77
N LEU A 416 -14.67 -1.20 1.76
CA LEU A 416 -14.44 -2.00 2.96
C LEU A 416 -15.74 -2.17 3.78
N CYS A 417 -16.51 -1.11 3.97
CA CYS A 417 -17.81 -1.17 4.66
C CYS A 417 -18.82 -2.06 3.90
N VAL A 418 -18.89 -1.93 2.57
CA VAL A 418 -19.76 -2.79 1.74
C VAL A 418 -19.26 -4.23 1.74
N ALA A 419 -17.96 -4.46 1.86
CA ALA A 419 -17.39 -5.80 2.08
C ALA A 419 -17.69 -6.37 3.48
N GLY A 420 -18.14 -5.57 4.44
CA GLY A 420 -18.56 -6.04 5.75
C GLY A 420 -17.63 -5.68 6.90
N LEU A 421 -16.56 -4.91 6.67
CA LEU A 421 -15.73 -4.45 7.78
C LEU A 421 -16.52 -3.45 8.64
N PRO A 422 -16.51 -3.60 9.98
CA PRO A 422 -17.29 -2.77 10.89
C PRO A 422 -16.57 -1.45 11.20
N LEU A 423 -16.18 -0.71 10.15
CA LEU A 423 -15.52 0.58 10.30
C LEU A 423 -16.50 1.65 10.72
N GLN A 424 -16.11 2.55 11.61
CA GLN A 424 -16.94 3.60 12.20
C GLN A 424 -16.18 4.94 12.25
N LYS A 425 -16.91 6.05 12.46
CA LYS A 425 -16.33 7.39 12.72
C LYS A 425 -15.45 7.93 11.60
N PHE A 426 -15.96 7.91 10.39
CA PHE A 426 -15.33 8.60 9.26
C PHE A 426 -15.91 10.00 9.12
N ASP A 427 -15.37 10.98 9.77
CA ASP A 427 -15.68 12.39 9.58
C ASP A 427 -14.71 13.05 8.59
#